data_606e70d52af2481250ee399c41a868ac
#
_entry.id   606e70d52af2481250ee399c41a868ac
#
_cell.length_a   1.000
_cell.length_b   1.000
_cell.length_c   1.000
_cell.angle_alpha   90.00
_cell.angle_beta   90.00
_cell.angle_gamma   90.00
#
_symmetry.space_group_name_H-M   'P 1'
#
loop_
_entity.id
_entity.type
_entity.pdbx_description
1 polymer ?
#
loop_
_entity_poly.entity_id
_entity_poly.type
_entity_poly.pdbx_seq_one_letter_code
_entity_poly.pdbx_strand_id
1 'polypeptide(L)'
;MYNWLAKNGYKCAKSYMDKDAFFADVEVGLISYPVFVKPARGSASISISKAYDKETVELLFAHEDGLMIQEFLNGQEIGADVYIDMVSHEIVSIFTKKKLKMRAGETDKAVSFKDKKLFDLIEDFVKKAGYNGQIDIDIFDVNGEYYISEVNPRFGGGYPHAYESGANHMCLIVNNLAGRENECAVGKNYKVGTYMMKYNEIMIQHS
;
A
#
# COMPACT_ATOMS: atom_id res chain seq x y z
N MET A 1 -11.21 5.82 -2.56
CA MET A 1 -9.81 6.30 -2.61
C MET A 1 -9.43 6.76 -4.01
N TYR A 2 -9.59 5.97 -5.09
CA TYR A 2 -9.21 6.34 -6.46
C TYR A 2 -9.68 7.76 -6.88
N ASN A 3 -10.98 8.03 -6.80
CA ASN A 3 -11.52 9.34 -7.19
C ASN A 3 -10.90 10.51 -6.41
N TRP A 4 -10.59 10.30 -5.14
CA TRP A 4 -9.94 11.31 -4.31
C TRP A 4 -8.49 11.54 -4.74
N LEU A 5 -7.73 10.46 -4.98
CA LEU A 5 -6.34 10.52 -5.45
C LEU A 5 -6.27 11.25 -6.81
N ALA A 6 -7.09 10.83 -7.78
CA ALA A 6 -7.13 11.42 -9.12
C ALA A 6 -7.52 12.92 -9.06
N LYS A 7 -8.54 13.28 -8.26
CA LYS A 7 -8.99 14.67 -8.08
C LYS A 7 -7.90 15.56 -7.47
N ASN A 8 -7.03 15.00 -6.62
CA ASN A 8 -5.95 15.75 -5.97
C ASN A 8 -4.61 15.66 -6.72
N GLY A 9 -4.58 15.07 -7.93
CA GLY A 9 -3.41 15.03 -8.80
C GLY A 9 -2.39 13.95 -8.46
N TYR A 10 -2.75 12.98 -7.60
CA TYR A 10 -1.90 11.83 -7.31
C TYR A 10 -2.02 10.76 -8.37
N LYS A 11 -0.90 10.19 -8.79
CA LYS A 11 -0.89 9.01 -9.65
C LYS A 11 -1.42 7.81 -8.87
N CYS A 12 -2.34 7.08 -9.48
CA CYS A 12 -2.93 5.87 -8.94
C CYS A 12 -3.43 4.97 -10.08
N ALA A 13 -3.61 3.68 -9.82
CA ALA A 13 -4.17 2.76 -10.80
C ALA A 13 -5.60 3.17 -11.18
N LYS A 14 -5.89 3.29 -12.48
CA LYS A 14 -7.27 3.54 -12.95
C LYS A 14 -8.19 2.47 -12.40
N SER A 15 -9.36 2.89 -11.94
CA SER A 15 -10.30 1.97 -11.29
C SER A 15 -11.72 2.24 -11.76
N TYR A 16 -12.46 1.18 -12.09
CA TYR A 16 -13.80 1.23 -12.63
C TYR A 16 -14.74 0.36 -11.79
N MET A 17 -15.90 0.93 -11.44
CA MET A 17 -17.01 0.20 -10.83
C MET A 17 -18.01 -0.30 -11.88
N ASP A 18 -17.95 0.28 -13.07
CA ASP A 18 -18.77 -0.04 -14.23
C ASP A 18 -17.89 -0.65 -15.31
N LYS A 19 -18.23 -1.88 -15.72
CA LYS A 19 -17.52 -2.61 -16.77
C LYS A 19 -17.66 -1.97 -18.15
N ASP A 20 -18.80 -1.34 -18.42
CA ASP A 20 -19.07 -0.75 -19.75
C ASP A 20 -18.20 0.51 -19.94
N ALA A 21 -18.03 1.31 -18.89
CA ALA A 21 -17.07 2.42 -18.88
C ALA A 21 -15.62 1.94 -19.05
N PHE A 22 -15.26 0.81 -18.43
CA PHE A 22 -13.94 0.18 -18.63
C PHE A 22 -13.76 -0.27 -20.09
N PHE A 23 -14.73 -0.96 -20.68
CA PHE A 23 -14.63 -1.42 -22.06
C PHE A 23 -14.52 -0.26 -23.05
N ALA A 24 -15.26 0.83 -22.83
CA ALA A 24 -15.15 2.04 -23.65
C ALA A 24 -13.71 2.62 -23.61
N ASP A 25 -13.09 2.67 -22.43
CA ASP A 25 -11.70 3.14 -22.29
C ASP A 25 -10.68 2.18 -22.90
N VAL A 26 -10.95 0.88 -22.94
CA VAL A 26 -10.13 -0.12 -23.67
C VAL A 26 -10.20 0.12 -25.19
N GLU A 27 -11.39 0.36 -25.74
CA GLU A 27 -11.60 0.59 -27.18
C GLU A 27 -10.85 1.82 -27.69
N VAL A 28 -10.76 2.87 -26.89
CA VAL A 28 -10.03 4.09 -27.24
C VAL A 28 -8.55 4.08 -26.80
N GLY A 29 -8.07 2.96 -26.24
CA GLY A 29 -6.67 2.76 -25.86
C GLY A 29 -6.21 3.53 -24.60
N LEU A 30 -7.15 3.97 -23.76
CA LEU A 30 -6.84 4.66 -22.49
C LEU A 30 -6.42 3.70 -21.38
N ILE A 31 -6.76 2.42 -21.51
CA ILE A 31 -6.33 1.33 -20.64
C ILE A 31 -6.17 0.05 -21.47
N SER A 32 -5.34 -0.88 -21.02
CA SER A 32 -5.12 -2.16 -21.70
C SER A 32 -5.11 -3.32 -20.71
N TYR A 33 -5.33 -4.50 -21.23
CA TYR A 33 -5.12 -5.74 -20.46
C TYR A 33 -3.62 -6.01 -20.23
N PRO A 34 -3.25 -6.74 -19.16
CA PRO A 34 -4.13 -7.30 -18.15
C PRO A 34 -4.63 -6.26 -17.14
N VAL A 35 -5.76 -6.58 -16.48
CA VAL A 35 -6.30 -5.80 -15.37
C VAL A 35 -6.58 -6.71 -14.17
N PHE A 36 -6.73 -6.13 -12.98
CA PHE A 36 -7.27 -6.84 -11.84
C PHE A 36 -8.79 -6.65 -11.75
N VAL A 37 -9.49 -7.74 -11.42
CA VAL A 37 -10.89 -7.72 -11.01
C VAL A 37 -10.95 -8.21 -9.56
N LYS A 38 -11.55 -7.41 -8.69
CA LYS A 38 -11.57 -7.68 -7.25
C LYS A 38 -12.82 -7.06 -6.61
N PRO A 39 -13.23 -7.50 -5.41
CA PRO A 39 -14.26 -6.81 -4.64
C PRO A 39 -13.90 -5.34 -4.39
N ALA A 40 -14.86 -4.44 -4.60
CA ALA A 40 -14.68 -3.01 -4.35
C ALA A 40 -14.55 -2.68 -2.86
N ARG A 41 -14.99 -3.59 -2.00
CA ARG A 41 -14.89 -3.53 -0.53
C ARG A 41 -14.39 -4.87 -0.03
N GLY A 42 -13.44 -4.85 0.89
CA GLY A 42 -12.85 -6.06 1.45
C GLY A 42 -11.42 -5.81 1.93
N SER A 43 -10.78 -6.86 2.42
CA SER A 43 -9.40 -6.85 2.89
C SER A 43 -8.70 -8.17 2.54
N ALA A 44 -7.37 -8.22 2.71
CA ALA A 44 -6.55 -9.43 2.62
C ALA A 44 -6.45 -10.08 1.24
N SER A 45 -6.57 -9.31 0.15
CA SER A 45 -6.40 -9.83 -1.24
C SER A 45 -7.26 -11.04 -1.58
N ILE A 46 -8.43 -11.19 -0.93
CA ILE A 46 -9.38 -12.27 -1.19
C ILE A 46 -10.08 -12.01 -2.52
N SER A 47 -10.20 -13.05 -3.36
CA SER A 47 -10.90 -13.00 -4.65
C SER A 47 -10.35 -11.97 -5.65
N ILE A 48 -9.02 -11.76 -5.69
CA ILE A 48 -8.38 -10.96 -6.74
C ILE A 48 -8.10 -11.87 -7.94
N SER A 49 -8.70 -11.55 -9.07
CA SER A 49 -8.48 -12.23 -10.35
C SER A 49 -7.74 -11.30 -11.31
N LYS A 50 -6.78 -11.86 -12.06
CA LYS A 50 -6.12 -11.13 -13.15
C LYS A 50 -6.81 -11.52 -14.47
N ALA A 51 -7.43 -10.55 -15.13
CA ALA A 51 -8.12 -10.73 -16.40
C ALA A 51 -7.24 -10.27 -17.55
N TYR A 52 -7.16 -11.07 -18.61
CA TYR A 52 -6.33 -10.83 -19.79
C TYR A 52 -7.15 -10.45 -21.03
N ASP A 53 -8.47 -10.56 -20.95
CA ASP A 53 -9.41 -10.35 -22.04
C ASP A 53 -10.79 -9.93 -21.51
N LYS A 54 -11.65 -9.54 -22.45
CA LYS A 54 -13.02 -9.09 -22.17
C LYS A 54 -13.88 -10.21 -21.58
N GLU A 55 -13.75 -11.41 -22.12
CA GLU A 55 -14.54 -12.58 -21.74
C GLU A 55 -14.34 -12.93 -20.27
N THR A 56 -13.10 -12.87 -19.80
CA THR A 56 -12.77 -13.10 -18.38
C THR A 56 -13.43 -12.05 -17.47
N VAL A 57 -13.41 -10.77 -17.86
CA VAL A 57 -14.06 -9.71 -17.08
C VAL A 57 -15.58 -9.93 -17.05
N GLU A 58 -16.22 -10.22 -18.20
CA GLU A 58 -17.65 -10.48 -18.29
C GLU A 58 -18.06 -11.69 -17.42
N LEU A 59 -17.26 -12.77 -17.45
CA LEU A 59 -17.51 -13.97 -16.66
C LEU A 59 -17.48 -13.66 -15.15
N LEU A 60 -16.49 -12.92 -14.68
CA LEU A 60 -16.36 -12.56 -13.26
C LEU A 60 -17.54 -11.70 -12.80
N PHE A 61 -17.92 -10.69 -13.58
CA PHE A 61 -19.05 -9.81 -13.26
C PHE A 61 -20.42 -10.51 -13.37
N ALA A 62 -20.53 -11.62 -14.10
CA ALA A 62 -21.73 -12.43 -14.16
C ALA A 62 -21.93 -13.32 -12.91
N HIS A 63 -20.84 -13.61 -12.17
CA HIS A 63 -20.85 -14.54 -11.04
C HIS A 63 -20.77 -13.87 -9.68
N GLU A 64 -20.31 -12.61 -9.60
CA GLU A 64 -20.11 -11.92 -8.33
C GLU A 64 -20.49 -10.43 -8.47
N ASP A 65 -21.27 -9.93 -7.50
CA ASP A 65 -21.64 -8.53 -7.40
C ASP A 65 -20.59 -7.70 -6.64
N GLY A 66 -20.64 -6.38 -6.85
CA GLY A 66 -19.79 -5.45 -6.10
C GLY A 66 -18.30 -5.51 -6.46
N LEU A 67 -17.98 -6.01 -7.64
CA LEU A 67 -16.62 -6.03 -8.18
C LEU A 67 -16.20 -4.65 -8.69
N MET A 68 -14.89 -4.45 -8.74
CA MET A 68 -14.23 -3.35 -9.44
C MET A 68 -13.13 -3.87 -10.36
N ILE A 69 -12.90 -3.17 -11.45
CA ILE A 69 -11.77 -3.40 -12.34
C ILE A 69 -10.69 -2.37 -11.99
N GLN A 70 -9.44 -2.81 -11.91
CA GLN A 70 -8.31 -1.93 -11.62
C GLN A 70 -7.16 -2.20 -12.58
N GLU A 71 -6.56 -1.13 -13.08
CA GLU A 71 -5.35 -1.16 -13.89
C GLU A 71 -4.25 -2.00 -13.22
N PHE A 72 -3.59 -2.84 -14.01
CA PHE A 72 -2.42 -3.58 -13.56
C PHE A 72 -1.18 -2.70 -13.69
N LEU A 73 -0.64 -2.26 -12.56
CA LEU A 73 0.62 -1.52 -12.52
C LEU A 73 1.79 -2.50 -12.58
N ASN A 74 2.52 -2.49 -13.68
CA ASN A 74 3.73 -3.30 -13.85
C ASN A 74 4.94 -2.53 -13.31
N GLY A 75 5.18 -2.62 -12.01
CA GLY A 75 6.24 -1.89 -11.31
C GLY A 75 6.73 -2.59 -10.05
N GLN A 76 7.73 -1.99 -9.40
CA GLN A 76 8.22 -2.44 -8.10
C GLN A 76 7.21 -2.05 -7.01
N GLU A 77 6.65 -3.03 -6.35
CA GLU A 77 5.79 -2.77 -5.19
C GLU A 77 6.59 -2.31 -3.98
N ILE A 78 6.13 -1.24 -3.36
CA ILE A 78 6.73 -0.58 -2.20
C ILE A 78 5.71 -0.55 -1.08
N GLY A 79 6.15 -0.83 0.15
CA GLY A 79 5.39 -0.56 1.36
C GLY A 79 6.00 0.61 2.11
N ALA A 80 5.14 1.47 2.65
CA ALA A 80 5.55 2.55 3.54
C ALA A 80 4.77 2.48 4.86
N ASP A 81 5.50 2.27 5.97
CA ASP A 81 4.94 2.43 7.31
C ASP A 81 5.16 3.89 7.74
N VAL A 82 4.08 4.61 8.01
CA VAL A 82 4.11 6.04 8.34
C VAL A 82 3.43 6.27 9.68
N TYR A 83 4.06 7.08 10.52
CA TYR A 83 3.47 7.52 11.77
C TYR A 83 3.29 9.03 11.80
N ILE A 84 2.05 9.44 11.98
CA ILE A 84 1.63 10.83 12.18
C ILE A 84 1.37 11.02 13.67
N ASP A 85 2.07 11.94 14.29
CA ASP A 85 1.93 12.24 15.71
C ASP A 85 0.49 12.67 16.03
N MET A 86 -0.14 11.99 17.02
CA MET A 86 -1.54 12.24 17.35
C MET A 86 -1.76 13.53 18.15
N VAL A 87 -0.69 14.17 18.62
CA VAL A 87 -0.74 15.43 19.37
C VAL A 87 -0.42 16.60 18.46
N SER A 88 0.73 16.58 17.78
CA SER A 88 1.16 17.67 16.88
C SER A 88 0.56 17.60 15.48
N HIS A 89 0.05 16.42 15.05
CA HIS A 89 -0.42 16.12 13.70
C HIS A 89 0.68 16.22 12.61
N GLU A 90 1.94 16.21 13.02
CA GLU A 90 3.08 16.21 12.10
C GLU A 90 3.55 14.76 11.82
N ILE A 91 4.10 14.55 10.62
CA ILE A 91 4.71 13.25 10.28
C ILE A 91 6.05 13.15 10.99
N VAL A 92 6.20 12.14 11.84
CA VAL A 92 7.42 11.97 12.66
C VAL A 92 8.24 10.75 12.25
N SER A 93 7.66 9.80 11.52
CA SER A 93 8.39 8.62 11.03
C SER A 93 7.84 8.16 9.68
N ILE A 94 8.75 7.85 8.74
CA ILE A 94 8.46 7.17 7.48
C ILE A 94 9.50 6.07 7.33
N PHE A 95 9.06 4.82 7.22
CA PHE A 95 9.88 3.67 6.85
C PHE A 95 9.43 3.14 5.50
N THR A 96 10.37 3.01 4.54
CA THR A 96 10.05 2.49 3.19
C THR A 96 10.82 1.22 2.88
N LYS A 97 10.14 0.27 2.20
CA LYS A 97 10.67 -1.02 1.81
C LYS A 97 10.21 -1.41 0.41
N LYS A 98 11.11 -1.96 -0.40
CA LYS A 98 10.76 -2.66 -1.65
C LYS A 98 10.28 -4.05 -1.27
N LYS A 99 9.08 -4.43 -1.71
CA LYS A 99 8.52 -5.76 -1.54
C LYS A 99 9.12 -6.68 -2.58
N LEU A 100 9.99 -7.61 -2.16
CA LEU A 100 10.69 -8.55 -3.05
C LEU A 100 9.85 -9.79 -3.33
N LYS A 101 9.03 -10.19 -2.36
CA LYS A 101 8.11 -11.32 -2.47
C LYS A 101 6.89 -11.11 -1.57
N MET A 102 5.73 -11.38 -2.16
CA MET A 102 4.46 -11.45 -1.43
C MET A 102 4.08 -12.92 -1.21
N ARG A 103 3.41 -13.21 -0.10
CA ARG A 103 2.82 -14.51 0.21
C ARG A 103 1.54 -14.33 1.00
N ALA A 104 0.44 -14.92 0.51
CA ALA A 104 -0.88 -14.85 1.14
C ALA A 104 -1.34 -13.39 1.46
N GLY A 105 -1.09 -12.45 0.53
CA GLY A 105 -1.48 -11.04 0.70
C GLY A 105 -0.57 -10.22 1.62
N GLU A 106 0.53 -10.81 2.14
CA GLU A 106 1.46 -10.11 3.01
C GLU A 106 2.89 -10.07 2.44
N THR A 107 3.66 -9.08 2.86
CA THR A 107 5.07 -8.99 2.52
C THR A 107 5.85 -10.13 3.16
N ASP A 108 6.40 -11.05 2.35
CA ASP A 108 7.21 -12.19 2.77
C ASP A 108 8.70 -11.84 2.80
N LYS A 109 9.18 -11.14 1.76
CA LYS A 109 10.57 -10.65 1.69
C LYS A 109 10.58 -9.20 1.26
N ALA A 110 11.41 -8.40 1.90
CA ALA A 110 11.56 -6.99 1.60
C ALA A 110 12.97 -6.49 1.88
N VAL A 111 13.32 -5.34 1.32
CA VAL A 111 14.56 -4.61 1.61
C VAL A 111 14.24 -3.15 1.86
N SER A 112 14.80 -2.58 2.93
CA SER A 112 14.63 -1.16 3.26
C SER A 112 15.41 -0.28 2.29
N PHE A 113 14.84 0.87 1.95
CA PHE A 113 15.48 1.89 1.14
C PHE A 113 15.01 3.28 1.54
N LYS A 114 15.61 4.31 1.00
CA LYS A 114 15.18 5.71 1.15
C LYS A 114 15.19 6.37 -0.22
N ASP A 115 14.17 7.16 -0.47
CA ASP A 115 14.08 8.00 -1.67
C ASP A 115 13.39 9.31 -1.30
N LYS A 116 14.03 10.44 -1.62
CA LYS A 116 13.52 11.76 -1.26
C LYS A 116 12.20 12.09 -1.99
N LYS A 117 12.11 11.76 -3.29
CA LYS A 117 10.90 12.00 -4.10
C LYS A 117 9.70 11.25 -3.51
N LEU A 118 9.95 10.00 -3.04
CA LEU A 118 8.91 9.19 -2.38
C LEU A 118 8.50 9.79 -1.03
N PHE A 119 9.45 10.26 -0.23
CA PHE A 119 9.13 10.90 1.05
C PHE A 119 8.32 12.17 0.85
N ASP A 120 8.73 13.05 -0.07
CA ASP A 120 8.02 14.28 -0.40
C ASP A 120 6.57 13.97 -0.86
N LEU A 121 6.37 12.92 -1.67
CA LEU A 121 5.04 12.47 -2.08
C LEU A 121 4.19 12.00 -0.89
N ILE A 122 4.76 11.17 -0.01
CA ILE A 122 4.06 10.63 1.17
C ILE A 122 3.67 11.78 2.11
N GLU A 123 4.57 12.73 2.36
CA GLU A 123 4.31 13.87 3.23
C GLU A 123 3.17 14.75 2.69
N ASP A 124 3.20 15.10 1.40
CA ASP A 124 2.14 15.91 0.77
C ASP A 124 0.80 15.16 0.79
N PHE A 125 0.82 13.87 0.44
CA PHE A 125 -0.38 13.04 0.44
C PHE A 125 -1.02 12.92 1.84
N VAL A 126 -0.22 12.58 2.84
CA VAL A 126 -0.71 12.36 4.22
C VAL A 126 -1.30 13.65 4.80
N LYS A 127 -0.63 14.80 4.59
CA LYS A 127 -1.13 16.11 5.03
C LYS A 127 -2.46 16.47 4.39
N LYS A 128 -2.58 16.31 3.06
CA LYS A 128 -3.83 16.60 2.34
C LYS A 128 -4.97 15.67 2.69
N ALA A 129 -4.67 14.39 2.92
CA ALA A 129 -5.68 13.39 3.28
C ALA A 129 -6.13 13.46 4.74
N GLY A 130 -5.37 14.13 5.62
CA GLY A 130 -5.70 14.33 7.03
C GLY A 130 -5.58 13.06 7.86
N TYR A 131 -4.66 12.16 7.52
CA TYR A 131 -4.39 10.97 8.31
C TYR A 131 -3.75 11.31 9.66
N ASN A 132 -4.00 10.46 10.67
CA ASN A 132 -3.44 10.59 12.00
C ASN A 132 -3.07 9.21 12.56
N GLY A 133 -2.02 9.12 13.37
CA GLY A 133 -1.54 7.86 13.93
C GLY A 133 -0.80 6.98 12.91
N GLN A 134 -0.98 5.65 13.03
CA GLN A 134 -0.29 4.66 12.19
C GLN A 134 -1.04 4.40 10.88
N ILE A 135 -0.34 4.48 9.76
CA ILE A 135 -0.83 4.03 8.46
C ILE A 135 0.22 3.17 7.73
N ASP A 136 -0.26 2.27 6.89
CA ASP A 136 0.50 1.43 5.97
C ASP A 136 0.05 1.77 4.54
N ILE A 137 0.99 2.22 3.71
CA ILE A 137 0.71 2.68 2.35
C ILE A 137 1.36 1.72 1.36
N ASP A 138 0.57 1.21 0.42
CA ASP A 138 1.07 0.46 -0.73
C ASP A 138 1.23 1.37 -1.94
N ILE A 139 2.42 1.35 -2.52
CA ILE A 139 2.85 2.23 -3.61
C ILE A 139 3.51 1.36 -4.69
N PHE A 140 3.35 1.74 -5.95
CA PHE A 140 4.12 1.15 -7.05
C PHE A 140 5.09 2.18 -7.63
N ASP A 141 6.34 1.76 -7.83
CA ASP A 141 7.29 2.47 -8.67
C ASP A 141 7.19 1.91 -10.10
N VAL A 142 6.63 2.71 -10.99
CA VAL A 142 6.52 2.39 -12.41
C VAL A 142 7.43 3.34 -13.18
N ASN A 143 8.61 2.85 -13.58
CA ASN A 143 9.61 3.62 -14.34
C ASN A 143 10.05 4.93 -13.65
N GLY A 144 10.21 4.93 -12.34
CA GLY A 144 10.62 6.11 -11.54
C GLY A 144 9.47 7.05 -11.17
N GLU A 145 8.23 6.66 -11.46
CA GLU A 145 7.03 7.38 -11.05
C GLU A 145 6.25 6.59 -10.00
N TYR A 146 5.85 7.27 -8.91
CA TYR A 146 5.18 6.63 -7.79
C TYR A 146 3.66 6.72 -7.93
N TYR A 147 2.98 5.57 -7.79
CA TYR A 147 1.54 5.41 -7.84
C TYR A 147 1.04 4.94 -6.48
N ILE A 148 0.17 5.70 -5.83
CA ILE A 148 -0.46 5.29 -4.57
C ILE A 148 -1.54 4.24 -4.90
N SER A 149 -1.43 3.06 -4.32
CA SER A 149 -2.33 1.93 -4.58
C SER A 149 -3.36 1.74 -3.47
N GLU A 150 -2.91 1.66 -2.23
CA GLU A 150 -3.76 1.39 -1.07
C GLU A 150 -3.23 2.10 0.18
N VAL A 151 -4.15 2.48 1.07
CA VAL A 151 -3.80 3.01 2.40
C VAL A 151 -4.60 2.26 3.45
N ASN A 152 -3.91 1.69 4.40
CA ASN A 152 -4.47 0.96 5.52
C ASN A 152 -4.20 1.74 6.82
N PRO A 153 -5.22 2.27 7.53
CA PRO A 153 -5.03 3.01 8.78
C PRO A 153 -4.82 2.04 9.96
N ARG A 154 -3.79 1.23 9.86
CA ARG A 154 -3.37 0.21 10.84
C ARG A 154 -1.94 -0.22 10.55
N PHE A 155 -1.34 -1.04 11.43
CA PHE A 155 -0.08 -1.72 11.15
C PHE A 155 -0.22 -2.69 9.98
N GLY A 156 0.69 -2.62 9.02
CA GLY A 156 0.81 -3.57 7.92
C GLY A 156 1.41 -4.92 8.37
N GLY A 157 1.14 -6.01 7.66
CA GLY A 157 1.76 -7.31 7.91
C GLY A 157 3.29 -7.31 7.74
N GLY A 158 3.84 -6.29 7.08
CA GLY A 158 5.29 -6.05 6.93
C GLY A 158 5.91 -5.13 7.99
N TYR A 159 5.14 -4.62 8.96
CA TYR A 159 5.63 -3.71 10.00
C TYR A 159 6.79 -4.25 10.87
N PRO A 160 6.90 -5.56 11.18
CA PRO A 160 8.07 -6.07 11.88
C PRO A 160 9.40 -5.65 11.25
N HIS A 161 9.45 -5.50 9.93
CA HIS A 161 10.64 -4.96 9.24
C HIS A 161 10.98 -3.54 9.67
N ALA A 162 9.98 -2.65 9.78
CA ALA A 162 10.16 -1.27 10.25
C ALA A 162 10.63 -1.26 11.71
N TYR A 163 9.96 -2.03 12.56
CA TYR A 163 10.27 -2.13 14.00
C TYR A 163 11.71 -2.59 14.25
N GLU A 164 12.10 -3.72 13.67
CA GLU A 164 13.45 -4.29 13.84
C GLU A 164 14.55 -3.43 13.18
N SER A 165 14.19 -2.60 12.21
CA SER A 165 15.11 -1.63 11.60
C SER A 165 15.27 -0.34 12.41
N GLY A 166 14.47 -0.14 13.47
CA GLY A 166 14.55 1.02 14.37
C GLY A 166 13.37 2.00 14.29
N ALA A 167 12.42 1.81 13.36
CA ALA A 167 11.19 2.61 13.27
C ALA A 167 10.12 2.08 14.25
N ASN A 168 10.34 2.32 15.55
CA ASN A 168 9.48 1.82 16.63
C ASN A 168 8.25 2.72 16.84
N HIS A 169 7.22 2.54 15.99
CA HIS A 169 5.97 3.30 16.10
C HIS A 169 5.14 2.96 17.35
N MET A 170 5.35 1.77 17.96
CA MET A 170 4.69 1.43 19.22
C MET A 170 5.11 2.41 20.34
N CYS A 171 6.40 2.77 20.38
CA CYS A 171 6.90 3.75 21.34
C CYS A 171 6.28 5.13 21.12
N LEU A 172 6.11 5.54 19.84
CA LEU A 172 5.51 6.82 19.47
C LEU A 172 4.04 6.88 19.91
N ILE A 173 3.29 5.78 19.76
CA ILE A 173 1.91 5.65 20.24
C ILE A 173 1.85 5.83 21.75
N VAL A 174 2.73 5.15 22.51
CA VAL A 174 2.75 5.25 23.99
C VAL A 174 3.04 6.67 24.44
N ASN A 175 3.96 7.39 23.76
CA ASN A 175 4.20 8.80 24.05
C ASN A 175 2.94 9.66 23.84
N ASN A 176 2.26 9.50 22.70
CA ASN A 176 1.05 10.26 22.40
C ASN A 176 -0.10 9.93 23.38
N LEU A 177 -0.24 8.67 23.79
CA LEU A 177 -1.24 8.29 24.82
C LEU A 177 -0.94 8.93 26.19
N ALA A 178 0.33 9.24 26.46
CA ALA A 178 0.75 9.99 27.63
C ALA A 178 0.71 11.53 27.44
N GLY A 179 0.13 12.01 26.34
CA GLY A 179 0.01 13.43 26.01
C GLY A 179 1.31 14.11 25.58
N ARG A 180 2.34 13.31 25.20
CA ARG A 180 3.63 13.82 24.75
C ARG A 180 3.73 13.78 23.23
N GLU A 181 4.24 14.85 22.65
CA GLU A 181 4.64 14.89 21.24
C GLU A 181 5.90 14.06 20.99
N ASN A 182 6.05 13.58 19.77
CA ASN A 182 7.24 12.87 19.33
C ASN A 182 8.11 13.77 18.43
N GLU A 183 9.42 13.62 18.55
CA GLU A 183 10.36 14.30 17.67
C GLU A 183 10.36 13.69 16.27
N CYS A 184 10.51 14.55 15.25
CA CYS A 184 10.59 14.11 13.85
C CYS A 184 11.89 13.35 13.58
N ALA A 185 11.75 12.09 13.18
CA ALA A 185 12.83 11.18 12.81
C ALA A 185 12.74 10.69 11.36
N VAL A 186 11.98 11.37 10.49
CA VAL A 186 11.83 11.02 9.07
C VAL A 186 13.19 10.90 8.40
N GLY A 187 13.43 9.75 7.77
CA GLY A 187 14.69 9.45 7.09
C GLY A 187 15.91 9.21 7.99
N LYS A 188 15.78 9.26 9.32
CA LYS A 188 16.93 9.16 10.25
C LYS A 188 16.97 7.84 11.02
N ASN A 189 15.84 7.25 11.33
CA ASN A 189 15.66 6.20 12.33
C ASN A 189 15.86 4.77 11.84
N TYR A 190 16.31 4.55 10.58
CA TYR A 190 16.60 3.20 10.10
C TYR A 190 17.71 3.16 9.05
N LYS A 191 18.31 1.96 8.86
CA LYS A 191 19.37 1.71 7.87
C LYS A 191 18.74 1.23 6.56
N VAL A 192 19.28 1.71 5.43
CA VAL A 192 18.97 1.19 4.10
C VAL A 192 19.67 -0.15 3.86
N GLY A 193 19.10 -0.99 2.99
CA GLY A 193 19.67 -2.30 2.66
C GLY A 193 19.45 -3.36 3.75
N THR A 194 18.59 -3.11 4.74
CA THR A 194 18.17 -4.11 5.71
C THR A 194 17.15 -5.04 5.06
N TYR A 195 17.45 -6.34 5.04
CA TYR A 195 16.55 -7.35 4.46
C TYR A 195 15.68 -7.97 5.54
N MET A 196 14.39 -8.10 5.26
CA MET A 196 13.45 -8.91 6.02
C MET A 196 13.12 -10.16 5.21
N MET A 197 13.11 -11.31 5.88
CA MET A 197 12.65 -12.59 5.32
C MET A 197 11.81 -13.30 6.37
N LYS A 198 10.53 -13.54 6.08
CA LYS A 198 9.68 -14.41 6.90
C LYS A 198 10.04 -15.87 6.65
N TYR A 199 10.04 -16.67 7.69
CA TYR A 199 10.20 -18.12 7.61
C TYR A 199 9.13 -18.83 8.44
N ASN A 200 8.81 -20.06 8.08
CA ASN A 200 7.87 -20.89 8.85
C ASN A 200 8.65 -21.80 9.78
N GLU A 201 8.13 -21.94 10.99
CA GLU A 201 8.60 -22.92 11.97
C GLU A 201 7.50 -23.96 12.20
N ILE A 202 7.90 -25.22 12.36
CA ILE A 202 6.97 -26.34 12.62
C ILE A 202 7.04 -26.68 14.09
N MET A 203 5.90 -26.58 14.77
CA MET A 203 5.72 -27.10 16.12
C MET A 203 4.97 -28.42 16.06
N ILE A 204 5.51 -29.48 16.67
CA ILE A 204 4.85 -30.77 16.80
C ILE A 204 4.55 -31.00 18.28
N GLN A 205 3.30 -31.27 18.61
CA GLN A 205 2.85 -31.61 19.96
C GLN A 205 2.24 -32.98 19.93
N HIS A 206 2.67 -33.84 20.85
CA HIS A 206 2.04 -35.14 21.11
C HIS A 206 1.04 -34.97 22.24
N SER A 207 -0.17 -35.50 22.06
CA SER A 207 -1.22 -35.56 23.10
C SER A 207 -1.01 -36.77 24.01
#